data_b7ed9f4ee9c577e847be77da91082f8e
#
_entry.id   b7ed9f4ee9c577e847be77da91082f8e
#
_cell.length_a   1.000
_cell.length_b   1.000
_cell.length_c   1.000
_cell.angle_alpha   90.00
_cell.angle_beta   90.00
_cell.angle_gamma   90.00
#
_symmetry.space_group_name_H-M   'P 1'
#
loop_
_entity.id
_entity.type
_entity.pdbx_description
1 polymer ?
#
loop_
_entity_poly.entity_id
_entity_poly.type
_entity_poly.pdbx_seq_one_letter_code
_entity_poly.pdbx_strand_id
1 'polypeptide(L)'
;MSGWRETYRGIVYRWEVDHNDHLTVAFYFARLGDAARGLLDALGLGPDQARRRGRLCLTTDCYVRYLRELRVGDIMHIASGVLAVEPDGLVLVHKVFNTETGEVCTTVEQRVHHVDARRRVSRALTPAQRRVAEGQRVDWDGPARERRPRPAGLEGFRDSARDTVKPDEVDVFGQVALTHYVHRFSAANGHATAAFGITPGYMRTERRGFSTFEFQLEVGGVLRPGDPVCVRSALVHVGSSSMRLLHVMTNERTAERIATLEQLGVHLDMDARRPSPLPDAIRERAKAILVV
;
A
#
# COMPACT_ATOMS: atom_id res chain seq x y z
N MET A 1 2.63 0.51 -30.30
CA MET A 1 3.72 0.34 -29.31
C MET A 1 3.04 0.30 -27.96
N SER A 2 3.35 -0.66 -27.10
CA SER A 2 2.72 -0.74 -25.79
C SER A 2 3.21 0.47 -24.97
N GLY A 3 2.30 1.21 -24.33
CA GLY A 3 2.63 2.36 -23.47
C GLY A 3 3.33 1.98 -22.16
N TRP A 4 3.63 0.68 -21.96
CA TRP A 4 4.35 0.17 -20.79
C TRP A 4 5.81 0.58 -20.83
N ARG A 5 6.30 1.09 -19.68
CA ARG A 5 7.68 1.53 -19.49
C ARG A 5 8.27 0.82 -18.27
N GLU A 6 9.47 0.25 -18.39
CA GLU A 6 10.23 -0.17 -17.21
C GLU A 6 10.65 1.09 -16.43
N THR A 7 10.22 1.16 -15.18
CA THR A 7 10.40 2.33 -14.30
C THR A 7 11.20 2.04 -13.05
N TYR A 8 11.44 0.77 -12.76
CA TYR A 8 12.27 0.30 -11.65
C TYR A 8 12.91 -1.04 -11.99
N ARG A 9 14.14 -1.25 -11.51
CA ARG A 9 14.86 -2.53 -11.55
C ARG A 9 15.71 -2.68 -10.29
N GLY A 10 15.67 -3.85 -9.67
CA GLY A 10 16.41 -4.09 -8.42
C GLY A 10 16.42 -5.55 -8.00
N ILE A 11 16.80 -5.78 -6.77
CA ILE A 11 16.89 -7.08 -6.11
C ILE A 11 16.24 -7.00 -4.73
N VAL A 12 15.76 -8.11 -4.19
CA VAL A 12 15.24 -8.22 -2.83
C VAL A 12 16.40 -8.53 -1.88
N TYR A 13 16.64 -7.62 -0.93
CA TYR A 13 17.68 -7.78 0.08
C TYR A 13 17.18 -8.47 1.35
N ARG A 14 18.10 -9.05 2.12
CA ARG A 14 17.78 -9.78 3.36
C ARG A 14 17.04 -8.92 4.39
N TRP A 15 17.33 -7.63 4.48
CA TRP A 15 16.69 -6.70 5.43
C TRP A 15 15.31 -6.20 4.99
N GLU A 16 14.85 -6.61 3.82
CA GLU A 16 13.55 -6.21 3.25
C GLU A 16 12.47 -7.28 3.41
N VAL A 17 12.84 -8.46 3.91
CA VAL A 17 11.90 -9.56 4.11
C VAL A 17 11.39 -9.60 5.55
N ASP A 18 10.18 -10.08 5.71
CA ASP A 18 9.54 -10.26 7.01
C ASP A 18 9.74 -11.69 7.58
N HIS A 19 9.03 -11.98 8.68
CA HIS A 19 9.07 -13.28 9.34
C HIS A 19 8.50 -14.44 8.51
N ASN A 20 7.79 -14.17 7.42
CA ASN A 20 7.33 -15.18 6.45
C ASN A 20 8.39 -15.44 5.35
N ASP A 21 9.55 -14.77 5.43
CA ASP A 21 10.67 -14.86 4.49
C ASP A 21 10.29 -14.43 3.06
N HIS A 22 9.42 -13.42 2.94
CA HIS A 22 9.11 -12.75 1.68
C HIS A 22 9.19 -11.23 1.79
N LEU A 23 9.33 -10.55 0.65
CA LEU A 23 9.44 -9.09 0.57
C LEU A 23 8.27 -8.44 1.34
N THR A 24 8.61 -7.62 2.34
CA THR A 24 7.64 -6.93 3.18
C THR A 24 6.80 -5.95 2.36
N VAL A 25 5.51 -5.87 2.63
CA VAL A 25 4.58 -4.98 1.91
C VAL A 25 5.06 -3.53 1.86
N ALA A 26 5.73 -3.02 2.91
CA ALA A 26 6.26 -1.67 2.93
C ALA A 26 7.36 -1.43 1.90
N PHE A 27 8.21 -2.42 1.63
CA PHE A 27 9.24 -2.31 0.61
C PHE A 27 8.69 -2.41 -0.82
N TYR A 28 7.57 -3.08 -1.05
CA TYR A 28 6.83 -2.91 -2.30
C TYR A 28 6.47 -1.44 -2.52
N PHE A 29 5.95 -0.74 -1.50
CA PHE A 29 5.60 0.68 -1.61
C PHE A 29 6.80 1.60 -1.78
N ALA A 30 7.97 1.26 -1.25
CA ALA A 30 9.22 1.97 -1.54
C ALA A 30 9.55 1.91 -3.04
N ARG A 31 9.52 0.70 -3.63
CA ARG A 31 9.80 0.46 -5.06
C ARG A 31 8.74 1.10 -5.96
N LEU A 32 7.46 1.01 -5.57
CA LEU A 32 6.36 1.65 -6.28
C LEU A 32 6.49 3.18 -6.27
N GLY A 33 6.99 3.76 -5.16
CA GLY A 33 7.30 5.18 -5.09
C GLY A 33 8.37 5.62 -6.09
N ASP A 34 9.41 4.79 -6.28
CA ASP A 34 10.45 5.04 -7.29
C ASP A 34 9.88 4.87 -8.71
N ALA A 35 9.13 3.81 -8.94
CA ALA A 35 8.50 3.54 -10.24
C ALA A 35 7.52 4.65 -10.65
N ALA A 36 6.67 5.10 -9.72
CA ALA A 36 5.73 6.20 -9.97
C ALA A 36 6.47 7.51 -10.28
N ARG A 37 7.55 7.83 -9.52
CA ARG A 37 8.38 9.02 -9.82
C ARG A 37 9.02 8.94 -11.20
N GLY A 38 9.56 7.78 -11.59
CA GLY A 38 10.14 7.56 -12.92
C GLY A 38 9.12 7.74 -14.04
N LEU A 39 7.89 7.22 -13.86
CA LEU A 39 6.82 7.43 -14.84
C LEU A 39 6.38 8.91 -14.90
N LEU A 40 6.14 9.54 -13.74
CA LEU A 40 5.73 10.96 -13.68
C LEU A 40 6.79 11.88 -14.28
N ASP A 41 8.08 11.59 -14.09
CA ASP A 41 9.17 12.35 -14.71
C ASP A 41 9.12 12.25 -16.24
N ALA A 42 8.92 11.05 -16.77
CA ALA A 42 8.74 10.84 -18.21
C ALA A 42 7.50 11.53 -18.80
N LEU A 43 6.48 11.80 -17.96
CA LEU A 43 5.27 12.57 -18.33
C LEU A 43 5.45 14.08 -18.15
N GLY A 44 6.62 14.56 -17.72
CA GLY A 44 6.85 15.98 -17.39
C GLY A 44 6.10 16.46 -16.14
N LEU A 45 5.77 15.52 -15.23
CA LEU A 45 5.08 15.74 -13.95
C LEU A 45 5.98 15.42 -12.74
N GLY A 46 7.26 15.19 -12.98
CA GLY A 46 8.24 14.79 -11.99
C GLY A 46 8.77 15.92 -11.10
N PRO A 47 9.86 15.67 -10.34
CA PRO A 47 10.42 16.58 -9.34
C PRO A 47 10.81 17.96 -9.88
N ASP A 48 11.23 18.05 -11.14
CA ASP A 48 11.58 19.32 -11.77
C ASP A 48 10.39 20.28 -11.87
N GLN A 49 9.19 19.76 -12.13
CA GLN A 49 7.98 20.56 -12.12
C GLN A 49 7.68 21.09 -10.72
N ALA A 50 7.92 20.27 -9.68
CA ALA A 50 7.74 20.71 -8.30
C ALA A 50 8.69 21.86 -7.95
N ARG A 51 9.96 21.76 -8.32
CA ARG A 51 10.98 22.80 -8.06
C ARG A 51 10.70 24.09 -8.82
N ARG A 52 10.36 24.00 -10.12
CA ARG A 52 10.22 25.17 -11.00
C ARG A 52 8.84 25.82 -10.95
N ARG A 53 7.79 25.04 -10.73
CA ARG A 53 6.40 25.50 -10.85
C ARG A 53 5.56 25.32 -9.59
N GLY A 54 6.12 24.73 -8.52
CA GLY A 54 5.41 24.45 -7.28
C GLY A 54 4.21 23.50 -7.50
N ARG A 55 4.37 22.47 -8.35
CA ARG A 55 3.34 21.48 -8.65
C ARG A 55 3.82 20.10 -8.26
N LEU A 56 2.95 19.32 -7.64
CA LEU A 56 3.21 17.94 -7.20
C LEU A 56 2.13 16.99 -7.69
N CYS A 57 2.48 15.72 -7.85
CA CYS A 57 1.51 14.63 -7.93
C CYS A 57 1.46 13.92 -6.58
N LEU A 58 0.30 13.92 -5.94
CA LEU A 58 0.05 13.27 -4.65
C LEU A 58 -0.73 12.00 -4.86
N THR A 59 -0.25 10.90 -4.32
CA THR A 59 -1.02 9.66 -4.26
C THR A 59 -2.14 9.80 -3.24
N THR A 60 -3.36 9.49 -3.66
CA THR A 60 -4.55 9.51 -2.80
C THR A 60 -5.19 8.14 -2.65
N ASP A 61 -4.91 7.22 -3.57
CA ASP A 61 -5.47 5.87 -3.54
C ASP A 61 -4.50 4.88 -4.17
N CYS A 62 -4.40 3.68 -3.57
CA CYS A 62 -3.68 2.54 -4.13
C CYS A 62 -4.50 1.27 -3.93
N TYR A 63 -4.69 0.51 -5.00
CA TYR A 63 -5.21 -0.84 -4.97
C TYR A 63 -4.11 -1.81 -5.36
N VAL A 64 -3.75 -2.72 -4.46
CA VAL A 64 -2.62 -3.65 -4.65
C VAL A 64 -3.11 -5.08 -4.55
N ARG A 65 -2.71 -5.92 -5.49
CA ARG A 65 -2.90 -7.37 -5.44
C ARG A 65 -1.54 -8.06 -5.45
N TYR A 66 -1.27 -8.82 -4.39
CA TYR A 66 -0.07 -9.67 -4.27
C TYR A 66 -0.42 -11.06 -4.81
N LEU A 67 0.17 -11.43 -5.93
CA LEU A 67 -0.15 -12.64 -6.70
C LEU A 67 0.87 -13.76 -6.46
N ARG A 68 2.14 -13.37 -6.29
CA ARG A 68 3.28 -14.25 -6.04
C ARG A 68 4.23 -13.59 -5.06
N GLU A 69 4.89 -14.40 -4.26
CA GLU A 69 5.90 -13.91 -3.33
C GLU A 69 7.19 -13.55 -4.07
N LEU A 70 7.87 -12.50 -3.60
CA LEU A 70 9.27 -12.22 -3.91
C LEU A 70 10.09 -12.49 -2.66
N ARG A 71 11.21 -13.17 -2.82
CA ARG A 71 12.07 -13.66 -1.74
C ARG A 71 13.47 -13.08 -1.83
N VAL A 72 14.27 -13.27 -0.78
CA VAL A 72 15.67 -12.83 -0.77
C VAL A 72 16.43 -13.35 -1.98
N GLY A 73 17.08 -12.45 -2.69
CA GLY A 73 17.87 -12.76 -3.89
C GLY A 73 17.09 -12.67 -5.20
N ASP A 74 15.74 -12.63 -5.15
CA ASP A 74 14.96 -12.46 -6.37
C ASP A 74 15.30 -11.12 -7.04
N ILE A 75 15.57 -11.17 -8.33
CA ILE A 75 15.72 -9.98 -9.16
C ILE A 75 14.34 -9.56 -9.66
N MET A 76 14.06 -8.26 -9.60
CA MET A 76 12.73 -7.73 -9.92
C MET A 76 12.82 -6.49 -10.80
N HIS A 77 11.78 -6.26 -11.60
CA HIS A 77 11.55 -4.98 -12.28
C HIS A 77 10.08 -4.57 -12.21
N ILE A 78 9.80 -3.29 -12.44
CA ILE A 78 8.44 -2.76 -12.48
C ILE A 78 8.22 -2.10 -13.84
N ALA A 79 7.17 -2.56 -14.51
CA ALA A 79 6.62 -1.88 -15.68
C ALA A 79 5.44 -1.02 -15.25
N SER A 80 5.41 0.23 -15.73
CA SER A 80 4.38 1.22 -15.39
C SER A 80 3.78 1.84 -16.62
N GLY A 81 2.50 2.24 -16.51
CA GLY A 81 1.77 2.92 -17.57
C GLY A 81 0.64 3.80 -17.01
N VAL A 82 -0.05 4.48 -17.89
CA VAL A 82 -1.22 5.30 -17.55
C VAL A 82 -2.48 4.52 -17.90
N LEU A 83 -3.36 4.29 -16.92
CA LEU A 83 -4.66 3.69 -17.14
C LEU A 83 -5.69 4.73 -17.58
N ALA A 84 -5.71 5.89 -16.88
CA ALA A 84 -6.65 6.95 -17.20
C ALA A 84 -6.03 8.33 -16.94
N VAL A 85 -6.46 9.31 -17.75
CA VAL A 85 -6.13 10.72 -17.59
C VAL A 85 -7.37 11.46 -17.10
N GLU A 86 -7.30 11.99 -15.88
CA GLU A 86 -8.38 12.74 -15.23
C GLU A 86 -8.18 14.26 -15.39
N PRO A 87 -9.19 15.09 -15.12
CA PRO A 87 -9.05 16.54 -15.22
C PRO A 87 -7.86 17.11 -14.46
N ASP A 88 -7.58 16.58 -13.28
CA ASP A 88 -6.60 17.05 -12.31
C ASP A 88 -5.71 15.93 -11.76
N GLY A 89 -5.58 14.83 -12.50
CA GLY A 89 -4.78 13.69 -12.04
C GLY A 89 -4.63 12.59 -13.07
N LEU A 90 -4.06 11.49 -12.61
CA LEU A 90 -3.84 10.29 -13.39
C LEU A 90 -4.19 9.06 -12.56
N VAL A 91 -4.64 8.01 -13.24
CA VAL A 91 -4.59 6.65 -12.69
C VAL A 91 -3.40 5.95 -13.34
N LEU A 92 -2.39 5.66 -12.53
CA LEU A 92 -1.21 4.92 -12.93
C LEU A 92 -1.42 3.43 -12.65
N VAL A 93 -0.80 2.59 -13.44
CA VAL A 93 -0.78 1.14 -13.20
C VAL A 93 0.65 0.62 -13.23
N HIS A 94 0.90 -0.38 -12.38
CA HIS A 94 2.21 -0.98 -12.24
C HIS A 94 2.07 -2.50 -12.19
N LYS A 95 2.98 -3.21 -12.89
CA LYS A 95 3.21 -4.65 -12.76
C LYS A 95 4.60 -4.88 -12.21
N VAL A 96 4.69 -5.56 -11.09
CA VAL A 96 5.95 -6.00 -10.49
C VAL A 96 6.21 -7.41 -10.97
N PHE A 97 7.38 -7.62 -11.57
CA PHE A 97 7.79 -8.91 -12.13
C PHE A 97 8.94 -9.52 -11.30
N ASN A 98 8.93 -10.82 -11.15
CA ASN A 98 10.19 -11.55 -10.97
C ASN A 98 10.88 -11.56 -12.34
N THR A 99 12.08 -10.99 -12.41
CA THR A 99 12.78 -10.81 -13.70
C THR A 99 13.29 -12.12 -14.25
N GLU A 100 13.62 -13.09 -13.40
CA GLU A 100 14.14 -14.39 -13.79
C GLU A 100 13.04 -15.26 -14.42
N THR A 101 11.86 -15.32 -13.79
CA THR A 101 10.76 -16.16 -14.24
C THR A 101 9.83 -15.47 -15.24
N GLY A 102 9.87 -14.13 -15.30
CA GLY A 102 8.92 -13.32 -16.09
C GLY A 102 7.51 -13.26 -15.51
N GLU A 103 7.27 -13.85 -14.34
CA GLU A 103 5.94 -13.85 -13.71
C GLU A 103 5.59 -12.49 -13.09
N VAL A 104 4.32 -12.09 -13.21
CA VAL A 104 3.78 -10.94 -12.49
C VAL A 104 3.54 -11.33 -11.03
N CYS A 105 4.29 -10.71 -10.11
CA CYS A 105 4.19 -10.95 -8.68
C CYS A 105 3.19 -10.03 -7.99
N THR A 106 3.04 -8.79 -8.48
CA THR A 106 2.13 -7.81 -7.88
C THR A 106 1.57 -6.89 -8.96
N THR A 107 0.29 -6.55 -8.84
CA THR A 107 -0.36 -5.52 -9.65
C THR A 107 -0.82 -4.37 -8.78
N VAL A 108 -0.72 -3.13 -9.31
CA VAL A 108 -1.09 -1.92 -8.57
C VAL A 108 -1.84 -0.96 -9.48
N GLU A 109 -2.96 -0.44 -9.00
CA GLU A 109 -3.59 0.78 -9.51
C GLU A 109 -3.31 1.90 -8.49
N GLN A 110 -2.79 3.02 -8.97
CA GLN A 110 -2.41 4.15 -8.13
C GLN A 110 -3.02 5.44 -8.71
N ARG A 111 -3.91 6.07 -7.93
CA ARG A 111 -4.45 7.38 -8.30
C ARG A 111 -3.56 8.47 -7.74
N VAL A 112 -3.17 9.40 -8.60
CA VAL A 112 -2.41 10.59 -8.24
C VAL A 112 -3.15 11.86 -8.65
N HIS A 113 -3.18 12.85 -7.75
CA HIS A 113 -3.73 14.17 -8.04
C HIS A 113 -2.62 15.19 -8.24
N HIS A 114 -2.76 15.98 -9.29
CA HIS A 114 -1.87 17.12 -9.56
C HIS A 114 -2.31 18.32 -8.73
N VAL A 115 -1.45 18.80 -7.85
CA VAL A 115 -1.79 19.83 -6.86
C VAL A 115 -0.76 20.95 -6.80
N ASP A 116 -1.18 22.08 -6.25
CA ASP A 116 -0.26 23.12 -5.79
C ASP A 116 0.52 22.63 -4.57
N ALA A 117 1.85 22.69 -4.62
CA ALA A 117 2.73 22.13 -3.59
C ALA A 117 2.52 22.75 -2.19
N ARG A 118 2.19 24.05 -2.15
CA ARG A 118 2.01 24.76 -0.87
C ARG A 118 0.58 24.69 -0.36
N ARG A 119 -0.41 24.91 -1.24
CA ARG A 119 -1.82 25.00 -0.88
C ARG A 119 -2.51 23.65 -0.85
N ARG A 120 -1.91 22.62 -1.46
CA ARG A 120 -2.48 21.27 -1.61
C ARG A 120 -3.87 21.25 -2.29
N VAL A 121 -4.16 22.28 -3.08
CA VAL A 121 -5.38 22.35 -3.89
C VAL A 121 -5.13 21.75 -5.26
N SER A 122 -6.13 21.06 -5.76
CA SER A 122 -6.11 20.44 -7.08
C SER A 122 -5.84 21.45 -8.20
N ARG A 123 -5.14 21.00 -9.23
CA ARG A 123 -4.79 21.77 -10.41
C ARG A 123 -4.96 20.92 -11.67
N ALA A 124 -5.67 21.47 -12.63
CA ALA A 124 -5.83 20.81 -13.91
C ALA A 124 -4.48 20.55 -14.58
N LEU A 125 -4.37 19.42 -15.26
CA LEU A 125 -3.28 19.14 -16.17
C LEU A 125 -3.36 20.06 -17.39
N THR A 126 -2.24 20.57 -17.85
CA THR A 126 -2.18 21.36 -19.09
C THR A 126 -2.50 20.47 -20.30
N PRO A 127 -2.95 21.07 -21.43
CA PRO A 127 -3.21 20.29 -22.66
C PRO A 127 -1.97 19.50 -23.13
N ALA A 128 -0.77 20.03 -22.94
CA ALA A 128 0.47 19.34 -23.28
C ALA A 128 0.72 18.12 -22.39
N GLN A 129 0.55 18.26 -21.06
CA GLN A 129 0.68 17.15 -20.10
C GLN A 129 -0.35 16.06 -20.37
N ARG A 130 -1.60 16.43 -20.63
CA ARG A 130 -2.64 15.47 -21.02
C ARG A 130 -2.24 14.67 -22.25
N ARG A 131 -1.78 15.35 -23.30
CA ARG A 131 -1.39 14.69 -24.57
C ARG A 131 -0.25 13.70 -24.36
N VAL A 132 0.75 14.06 -23.54
CA VAL A 132 1.86 13.14 -23.20
C VAL A 132 1.34 11.93 -22.41
N ALA A 133 0.48 12.16 -21.41
CA ALA A 133 -0.09 11.09 -20.60
C ALA A 133 -0.99 10.15 -21.42
N GLU A 134 -1.83 10.69 -22.31
CA GLU A 134 -2.66 9.88 -23.22
C GLU A 134 -1.80 9.01 -24.14
N GLY A 135 -0.64 9.51 -24.59
CA GLY A 135 0.32 8.72 -25.39
C GLY A 135 1.02 7.59 -24.64
N GLN A 136 0.89 7.53 -23.30
CA GLN A 136 1.43 6.47 -22.43
C GLN A 136 0.34 5.57 -21.86
N ARG A 137 -0.87 5.62 -22.40
CA ARG A 137 -1.95 4.71 -21.98
C ARG A 137 -1.64 3.26 -22.32
N VAL A 138 -2.05 2.39 -21.42
CA VAL A 138 -1.85 0.94 -21.53
C VAL A 138 -3.18 0.21 -21.38
N ASP A 139 -3.26 -0.98 -21.98
CA ASP A 139 -4.30 -1.94 -21.66
C ASP A 139 -4.03 -2.54 -20.28
N TRP A 140 -5.08 -2.64 -19.47
CA TRP A 140 -5.00 -3.14 -18.10
C TRP A 140 -5.81 -4.41 -17.93
N ASP A 141 -5.13 -5.47 -17.52
CA ASP A 141 -5.66 -6.80 -17.25
C ASP A 141 -5.56 -7.19 -15.76
N GLY A 142 -5.29 -6.21 -14.90
CA GLY A 142 -5.22 -6.44 -13.45
C GLY A 142 -6.57 -6.83 -12.86
N PRO A 143 -6.57 -7.50 -11.68
CA PRO A 143 -7.79 -7.90 -11.01
C PRO A 143 -8.69 -6.70 -10.69
N ALA A 144 -10.00 -6.85 -10.92
CA ALA A 144 -10.97 -5.82 -10.56
C ALA A 144 -11.01 -5.57 -9.06
N ARG A 145 -11.11 -4.30 -8.66
CA ARG A 145 -11.26 -3.88 -7.26
C ARG A 145 -12.68 -4.13 -6.80
N GLU A 146 -12.82 -4.95 -5.77
CA GLU A 146 -14.08 -5.14 -5.07
C GLU A 146 -14.22 -4.10 -3.95
N ARG A 147 -15.31 -3.32 -3.98
CA ARG A 147 -15.67 -2.41 -2.88
C ARG A 147 -16.56 -3.16 -1.90
N ARG A 148 -16.13 -3.23 -0.65
CA ARG A 148 -16.82 -3.95 0.42
C ARG A 148 -17.41 -2.97 1.43
N PRO A 149 -18.52 -3.31 2.12
CA PRO A 149 -19.05 -2.51 3.21
C PRO A 149 -17.98 -2.30 4.30
N ARG A 150 -17.96 -1.09 4.87
CA ARG A 150 -17.09 -0.71 5.98
C ARG A 150 -17.94 -0.18 7.13
N PRO A 151 -17.52 -0.36 8.39
CA PRO A 151 -18.16 0.28 9.53
C PRO A 151 -18.23 1.80 9.33
N ALA A 152 -19.35 2.41 9.71
CA ALA A 152 -19.56 3.84 9.55
C ALA A 152 -18.69 4.70 10.48
N GLY A 153 -18.26 4.15 11.62
CA GLY A 153 -17.47 4.82 12.63
C GLY A 153 -16.28 3.99 13.10
N LEU A 154 -15.69 4.37 14.21
CA LEU A 154 -14.54 3.68 14.83
C LEU A 154 -14.95 2.94 16.12
N GLU A 155 -16.22 2.68 16.34
CA GLU A 155 -16.69 1.87 17.46
C GLU A 155 -16.15 0.43 17.30
N GLY A 156 -15.63 -0.14 18.38
CA GLY A 156 -14.99 -1.46 18.36
C GLY A 156 -13.56 -1.48 17.80
N PHE A 157 -13.06 -0.39 17.23
CA PHE A 157 -11.66 -0.30 16.81
C PHE A 157 -10.73 -0.20 18.03
N ARG A 158 -9.56 -0.82 17.95
CA ARG A 158 -8.54 -0.83 19.01
C ARG A 158 -7.29 -0.11 18.56
N ASP A 159 -6.64 0.62 19.48
CA ASP A 159 -5.32 1.18 19.24
C ASP A 159 -4.34 0.04 18.94
N SER A 160 -3.69 0.10 17.78
CA SER A 160 -2.84 -0.99 17.26
C SER A 160 -1.42 -0.55 16.93
N ALA A 161 -1.20 0.74 16.68
CA ALA A 161 0.14 1.31 16.56
C ALA A 161 0.10 2.79 16.97
N ARG A 162 1.22 3.27 17.52
CA ARG A 162 1.40 4.69 17.86
C ARG A 162 2.87 5.04 17.72
N ASP A 163 3.16 6.12 17.01
CA ASP A 163 4.50 6.68 16.87
C ASP A 163 4.46 8.17 16.51
N THR A 164 5.60 8.70 16.09
CA THR A 164 5.75 10.09 15.63
C THR A 164 6.45 10.10 14.29
N VAL A 165 5.99 10.95 13.36
CA VAL A 165 6.62 11.14 12.06
C VAL A 165 8.05 11.67 12.22
N LYS A 166 9.02 10.98 11.61
CA LYS A 166 10.44 11.34 11.69
C LYS A 166 10.86 12.26 10.54
N PRO A 167 11.90 13.08 10.71
CA PRO A 167 12.41 13.96 9.66
C PRO A 167 12.86 13.24 8.38
N ASP A 168 13.39 12.03 8.51
CA ASP A 168 13.87 11.19 7.40
C ASP A 168 12.75 10.46 6.63
N GLU A 169 11.50 10.56 7.10
CA GLU A 169 10.34 10.00 6.42
C GLU A 169 9.77 10.90 5.33
N VAL A 170 10.18 12.18 5.29
CA VAL A 170 9.67 13.17 4.34
C VAL A 170 10.68 13.48 3.25
N ASP A 171 10.16 13.70 2.05
CA ASP A 171 10.95 14.15 0.92
C ASP A 171 11.22 15.68 0.99
N VAL A 172 12.00 16.17 0.02
CA VAL A 172 12.35 17.62 -0.09
C VAL A 172 11.15 18.55 -0.31
N PHE A 173 9.97 17.99 -0.56
CA PHE A 173 8.71 18.72 -0.70
C PHE A 173 7.82 18.60 0.54
N GLY A 174 8.33 17.99 1.60
CA GLY A 174 7.62 17.79 2.87
C GLY A 174 6.53 16.74 2.79
N GLN A 175 6.67 15.73 1.93
CA GLN A 175 5.72 14.63 1.80
C GLN A 175 6.27 13.38 2.45
N VAL A 176 5.48 12.77 3.34
CA VAL A 176 5.79 11.45 3.88
C VAL A 176 5.61 10.41 2.77
N ALA A 177 6.64 9.60 2.53
CA ALA A 177 6.58 8.55 1.52
C ALA A 177 5.60 7.42 1.94
N LEU A 178 4.89 6.84 0.97
CA LEU A 178 3.87 5.80 1.23
C LEU A 178 4.40 4.60 2.00
N THR A 179 5.67 4.26 1.83
CA THR A 179 6.33 3.17 2.57
C THR A 179 6.18 3.35 4.08
N HIS A 180 6.26 4.59 4.60
CA HIS A 180 6.16 4.88 6.03
C HIS A 180 4.71 4.77 6.56
N TYR A 181 3.71 5.06 5.73
CA TYR A 181 2.31 4.74 6.05
C TYR A 181 2.13 3.23 6.20
N VAL A 182 2.66 2.47 5.23
CA VAL A 182 2.52 1.01 5.20
C VAL A 182 3.32 0.34 6.32
N HIS A 183 4.48 0.87 6.73
CA HIS A 183 5.19 0.39 7.92
C HIS A 183 4.34 0.50 9.19
N ARG A 184 3.63 1.63 9.38
CA ARG A 184 2.72 1.81 10.52
C ARG A 184 1.55 0.86 10.47
N PHE A 185 0.97 0.64 9.29
CA PHE A 185 -0.09 -0.35 9.11
C PHE A 185 0.41 -1.79 9.33
N SER A 186 1.64 -2.11 8.95
CA SER A 186 2.25 -3.43 9.23
C SER A 186 2.44 -3.66 10.73
N ALA A 187 2.90 -2.65 11.47
CA ALA A 187 2.98 -2.72 12.93
C ALA A 187 1.59 -2.90 13.54
N ALA A 188 0.59 -2.11 13.09
CA ALA A 188 -0.79 -2.21 13.54
C ALA A 188 -1.41 -3.60 13.25
N ASN A 189 -1.11 -4.18 12.08
CA ASN A 189 -1.55 -5.53 11.72
C ASN A 189 -1.03 -6.58 12.71
N GLY A 190 0.24 -6.49 13.13
CA GLY A 190 0.81 -7.41 14.13
C GLY A 190 0.05 -7.37 15.45
N HIS A 191 -0.29 -6.18 15.95
CA HIS A 191 -1.10 -6.04 17.17
C HIS A 191 -2.55 -6.50 16.95
N ALA A 192 -3.16 -6.18 15.82
CA ALA A 192 -4.53 -6.56 15.52
C ALA A 192 -4.70 -8.09 15.40
N THR A 193 -3.77 -8.78 14.73
CA THR A 193 -3.79 -10.24 14.60
C THR A 193 -3.48 -10.96 15.91
N ALA A 194 -2.59 -10.39 16.73
CA ALA A 194 -2.30 -10.93 18.07
C ALA A 194 -3.54 -10.90 18.99
N ALA A 195 -4.43 -9.92 18.82
CA ALA A 195 -5.64 -9.80 19.64
C ALA A 195 -6.58 -11.00 19.57
N PHE A 196 -6.56 -11.76 18.48
CA PHE A 196 -7.33 -13.01 18.33
C PHE A 196 -6.47 -14.26 18.26
N GLY A 197 -5.15 -14.15 18.48
CA GLY A 197 -4.28 -15.29 18.74
C GLY A 197 -3.24 -15.62 17.67
N ILE A 198 -3.17 -14.91 16.55
CA ILE A 198 -2.03 -15.02 15.62
C ILE A 198 -0.90 -14.15 16.18
N THR A 199 -0.25 -14.64 17.22
CA THR A 199 0.85 -13.95 17.91
C THR A 199 2.21 -14.33 17.31
N PRO A 200 3.29 -13.55 17.56
CA PRO A 200 4.64 -13.96 17.20
C PRO A 200 5.04 -15.33 17.77
N GLY A 201 4.57 -15.67 18.98
CA GLY A 201 4.78 -16.99 19.57
C GLY A 201 4.10 -18.08 18.75
N TYR A 202 2.81 -17.91 18.46
CA TYR A 202 2.06 -18.82 17.60
C TYR A 202 2.74 -19.04 16.25
N MET A 203 3.16 -17.96 15.59
CA MET A 203 3.82 -18.05 14.27
C MET A 203 5.12 -18.85 14.31
N ARG A 204 5.92 -18.71 15.37
CA ARG A 204 7.17 -19.46 15.53
C ARG A 204 6.93 -20.94 15.83
N THR A 205 5.96 -21.24 16.70
CA THR A 205 5.69 -22.61 17.17
C THR A 205 4.92 -23.42 16.11
N GLU A 206 3.87 -22.84 15.57
CA GLU A 206 2.97 -23.54 14.65
C GLU A 206 3.39 -23.44 13.19
N ARG A 207 4.37 -22.59 12.88
CA ARG A 207 4.76 -22.32 11.49
C ARG A 207 3.56 -21.86 10.65
N ARG A 208 2.71 -21.03 11.26
CA ARG A 208 1.49 -20.46 10.66
C ARG A 208 1.49 -18.96 10.88
N GLY A 209 1.07 -18.21 9.87
CA GLY A 209 1.08 -16.75 9.92
C GLY A 209 -0.10 -16.12 9.19
N PHE A 210 -0.03 -14.81 9.05
CA PHE A 210 -0.97 -14.04 8.24
C PHE A 210 -0.23 -13.52 6.99
N SER A 211 -0.73 -13.88 5.81
CA SER A 211 -0.18 -13.38 4.53
C SER A 211 -1.21 -12.53 3.83
N THR A 212 -0.80 -11.33 3.45
CA THR A 212 -1.64 -10.36 2.74
C THR A 212 -1.66 -10.67 1.24
N PHE A 213 -2.85 -10.63 0.64
CA PHE A 213 -3.01 -10.75 -0.81
C PHE A 213 -3.66 -9.53 -1.46
N GLU A 214 -4.26 -8.61 -0.66
CA GLU A 214 -4.89 -7.41 -1.18
C GLU A 214 -4.76 -6.24 -0.20
N PHE A 215 -4.42 -5.06 -0.75
CA PHE A 215 -4.47 -3.77 -0.06
C PHE A 215 -5.35 -2.79 -0.83
N GLN A 216 -6.20 -2.06 -0.09
CA GLN A 216 -6.90 -0.87 -0.56
C GLN A 216 -6.54 0.29 0.37
N LEU A 217 -5.59 1.11 -0.06
CA LEU A 217 -5.05 2.23 0.71
C LEU A 217 -5.62 3.54 0.19
N GLU A 218 -6.22 4.33 1.07
CA GLU A 218 -6.68 5.69 0.82
C GLU A 218 -5.86 6.66 1.68
N VAL A 219 -5.35 7.74 1.08
CA VAL A 219 -4.58 8.78 1.77
C VAL A 219 -5.26 10.12 1.54
N GLY A 220 -5.70 10.76 2.63
CA GLY A 220 -6.45 12.02 2.57
C GLY A 220 -5.80 13.18 3.32
N GLY A 221 -5.11 12.89 4.44
CA GLY A 221 -4.48 13.88 5.27
C GLY A 221 -3.00 14.09 4.98
N VAL A 222 -2.43 15.14 5.56
CA VAL A 222 -1.01 15.49 5.45
C VAL A 222 -0.32 15.29 6.80
N LEU A 223 0.78 14.56 6.79
CA LEU A 223 1.66 14.41 7.94
C LEU A 223 2.93 15.27 7.79
N ARG A 224 3.43 15.76 8.91
CA ARG A 224 4.66 16.55 9.02
C ARG A 224 5.58 15.94 10.08
N PRO A 225 6.90 16.15 9.99
CA PRO A 225 7.82 15.74 11.05
C PRO A 225 7.36 16.25 12.42
N GLY A 226 7.35 15.36 13.42
CA GLY A 226 6.88 15.65 14.78
C GLY A 226 5.37 15.46 14.99
N ASP A 227 4.60 15.08 13.99
CA ASP A 227 3.17 14.77 14.18
C ASP A 227 3.02 13.42 14.88
N PRO A 228 2.27 13.37 15.99
CA PRO A 228 1.92 12.11 16.65
C PRO A 228 0.86 11.38 15.84
N VAL A 229 1.07 10.11 15.62
CA VAL A 229 0.22 9.26 14.78
C VAL A 229 -0.28 8.06 15.58
N CYS A 230 -1.58 7.81 15.53
CA CYS A 230 -2.21 6.58 16.03
C CYS A 230 -2.86 5.82 14.87
N VAL A 231 -2.71 4.49 14.89
CA VAL A 231 -3.46 3.59 14.02
C VAL A 231 -4.42 2.77 14.87
N ARG A 232 -5.71 2.86 14.55
CA ARG A 232 -6.75 2.01 15.10
C ARG A 232 -7.13 0.95 14.11
N SER A 233 -7.37 -0.27 14.60
CA SER A 233 -7.66 -1.41 13.74
C SER A 233 -8.88 -2.18 14.22
N ALA A 234 -9.62 -2.74 13.26
CA ALA A 234 -10.72 -3.65 13.51
C ALA A 234 -10.63 -4.85 12.57
N LEU A 235 -11.01 -6.03 13.08
CA LEU A 235 -11.31 -7.18 12.26
C LEU A 235 -12.75 -7.03 11.78
N VAL A 236 -12.96 -6.97 10.46
CA VAL A 236 -14.28 -6.70 9.85
C VAL A 236 -14.81 -7.89 9.03
N HIS A 237 -14.03 -8.96 8.92
CA HIS A 237 -14.47 -10.23 8.36
C HIS A 237 -13.52 -11.35 8.78
N VAL A 238 -14.08 -12.53 9.05
CA VAL A 238 -13.36 -13.79 9.27
C VAL A 238 -14.06 -14.94 8.56
N GLY A 239 -13.33 -15.60 7.65
CA GLY A 239 -13.76 -16.77 6.91
C GLY A 239 -13.14 -18.05 7.47
N SER A 240 -13.05 -19.10 6.66
CA SER A 240 -12.38 -20.35 7.03
C SER A 240 -10.86 -20.18 7.15
N SER A 241 -10.24 -19.47 6.20
CA SER A 241 -8.81 -19.15 6.19
C SER A 241 -8.52 -17.65 5.92
N SER A 242 -9.52 -16.90 5.49
CA SER A 242 -9.36 -15.47 5.13
C SER A 242 -9.80 -14.55 6.24
N MET A 243 -9.18 -13.38 6.30
CA MET A 243 -9.50 -12.32 7.24
C MET A 243 -9.41 -10.97 6.54
N ARG A 244 -10.27 -10.03 6.94
CA ARG A 244 -10.22 -8.65 6.48
C ARG A 244 -10.10 -7.72 7.69
N LEU A 245 -9.02 -6.93 7.68
CA LEU A 245 -8.76 -5.91 8.67
C LEU A 245 -8.97 -4.53 8.05
N LEU A 246 -9.51 -3.62 8.85
CA LEU A 246 -9.60 -2.21 8.51
C LEU A 246 -8.76 -1.41 9.51
N HIS A 247 -7.84 -0.62 8.98
CA HIS A 247 -6.93 0.22 9.75
C HIS A 247 -7.22 1.69 9.42
N VAL A 248 -7.31 2.53 10.44
CA VAL A 248 -7.50 3.98 10.30
C VAL A 248 -6.36 4.69 11.03
N MET A 249 -5.61 5.48 10.28
CA MET A 249 -4.51 6.30 10.79
C MET A 249 -5.00 7.73 11.03
N THR A 250 -4.73 8.27 12.20
CA THR A 250 -5.12 9.63 12.60
C THR A 250 -3.91 10.40 13.12
N ASN A 251 -3.87 11.70 12.87
CA ASN A 251 -2.99 12.62 13.60
C ASN A 251 -3.63 12.89 14.97
N GLU A 252 -2.96 12.51 16.06
CA GLU A 252 -3.52 12.64 17.42
C GLU A 252 -3.62 14.11 17.88
N ARG A 253 -2.87 15.03 17.27
CA ARG A 253 -2.92 16.45 17.63
C ARG A 253 -4.15 17.14 17.03
N THR A 254 -4.51 16.78 15.80
CA THR A 254 -5.60 17.43 15.05
C THR A 254 -6.86 16.60 14.97
N ALA A 255 -6.82 15.34 15.36
CA ALA A 255 -7.85 14.31 15.16
C ALA A 255 -8.20 14.06 13.66
N GLU A 256 -7.38 14.57 12.75
CA GLU A 256 -7.58 14.38 11.31
C GLU A 256 -7.32 12.93 10.91
N ARG A 257 -8.21 12.37 10.10
CA ARG A 257 -7.98 11.07 9.45
C ARG A 257 -6.97 11.24 8.33
N ILE A 258 -5.83 10.59 8.47
CA ILE A 258 -4.70 10.69 7.55
C ILE A 258 -4.79 9.65 6.44
N ALA A 259 -5.04 8.41 6.80
CA ALA A 259 -5.13 7.33 5.83
C ALA A 259 -6.04 6.20 6.35
N THR A 260 -6.57 5.42 5.43
CA THR A 260 -7.32 4.20 5.72
C THR A 260 -6.76 3.07 4.87
N LEU A 261 -6.50 1.91 5.49
CA LEU A 261 -6.09 0.71 4.79
C LEU A 261 -7.10 -0.42 5.06
N GLU A 262 -7.66 -0.96 4.00
CA GLU A 262 -8.34 -2.25 4.04
C GLU A 262 -7.35 -3.32 3.59
N GLN A 263 -7.12 -4.30 4.46
CA GLN A 263 -6.16 -5.37 4.26
C GLN A 263 -6.86 -6.71 4.27
N LEU A 264 -6.75 -7.45 3.18
CA LEU A 264 -7.19 -8.84 3.10
C LEU A 264 -5.99 -9.76 3.09
N GLY A 265 -6.11 -10.82 3.88
CA GLY A 265 -5.08 -11.83 3.94
C GLY A 265 -5.64 -13.19 4.32
N VAL A 266 -4.76 -14.16 4.32
CA VAL A 266 -5.07 -15.54 4.67
C VAL A 266 -4.19 -16.02 5.81
N HIS A 267 -4.72 -16.95 6.57
CA HIS A 267 -3.95 -17.79 7.46
C HIS A 267 -3.07 -18.70 6.60
N LEU A 268 -1.76 -18.52 6.68
CA LEU A 268 -0.76 -19.12 5.82
C LEU A 268 -0.08 -20.30 6.54
N ASP A 269 0.01 -21.43 5.87
CA ASP A 269 0.99 -22.48 6.18
C ASP A 269 2.34 -22.02 5.62
N MET A 270 3.28 -21.68 6.50
CA MET A 270 4.57 -21.11 6.13
C MET A 270 5.51 -22.13 5.47
N ASP A 271 5.31 -23.42 5.73
CA ASP A 271 6.12 -24.48 5.15
C ASP A 271 5.56 -24.93 3.79
N ALA A 272 4.24 -25.12 3.69
CA ALA A 272 3.57 -25.48 2.44
C ALA A 272 3.31 -24.27 1.52
N ARG A 273 3.50 -23.02 2.01
CA ARG A 273 3.30 -21.76 1.28
C ARG A 273 1.91 -21.63 0.66
N ARG A 274 0.89 -22.03 1.40
CA ARG A 274 -0.52 -22.01 0.94
C ARG A 274 -1.48 -21.66 2.08
N PRO A 275 -2.68 -21.16 1.76
CA PRO A 275 -3.71 -20.91 2.76
C PRO A 275 -4.02 -22.21 3.55
N SER A 276 -4.23 -22.07 4.85
CA SER A 276 -4.66 -23.14 5.74
C SER A 276 -5.84 -22.67 6.59
N PRO A 277 -6.75 -23.58 7.00
CA PRO A 277 -7.85 -23.21 7.87
C PRO A 277 -7.37 -22.56 9.17
N LEU A 278 -8.12 -21.58 9.67
CA LEU A 278 -7.92 -21.04 11.01
C LEU A 278 -8.27 -22.13 12.05
N PRO A 279 -7.41 -22.36 13.05
CA PRO A 279 -7.77 -23.20 14.19
C PRO A 279 -9.06 -22.67 14.85
N ASP A 280 -9.93 -23.58 15.32
CA ASP A 280 -11.23 -23.21 15.89
C ASP A 280 -11.11 -22.21 17.04
N ALA A 281 -10.13 -22.40 17.94
CA ALA A 281 -9.89 -21.47 19.05
C ALA A 281 -9.50 -20.05 18.59
N ILE A 282 -8.77 -19.91 17.50
CA ILE A 282 -8.44 -18.60 16.91
C ILE A 282 -9.67 -18.02 16.23
N ARG A 283 -10.41 -18.83 15.48
CA ARG A 283 -11.62 -18.40 14.77
C ARG A 283 -12.71 -17.92 15.75
N GLU A 284 -12.92 -18.58 16.87
CA GLU A 284 -13.88 -18.15 17.89
C GLU A 284 -13.46 -16.84 18.56
N ARG A 285 -12.17 -16.67 18.91
CA ARG A 285 -11.65 -15.39 19.39
C ARG A 285 -11.80 -14.27 18.37
N ALA A 286 -11.54 -14.57 17.10
CA ALA A 286 -11.71 -13.60 15.99
C ALA A 286 -13.17 -13.17 15.86
N LYS A 287 -14.13 -14.10 15.91
CA LYS A 287 -15.57 -13.78 15.88
C LYS A 287 -16.01 -12.91 17.07
N ALA A 288 -15.45 -13.15 18.25
CA ALA A 288 -15.80 -12.40 19.47
C ALA A 288 -15.38 -10.92 19.42
N ILE A 289 -14.45 -10.54 18.54
CA ILE A 289 -13.98 -9.15 18.37
C ILE A 289 -14.34 -8.56 17.00
N LEU A 290 -15.18 -9.25 16.24
CA LEU A 290 -15.59 -8.80 14.90
C LEU A 290 -16.38 -7.51 15.01
N VAL A 291 -16.04 -6.52 14.20
CA VAL A 291 -16.77 -5.26 14.04
C VAL A 291 -17.57 -5.35 12.75
N VAL A 292 -18.88 -5.14 12.85
CA VAL A 292 -19.85 -5.27 11.75
C VAL A 292 -20.28 -3.91 11.22
#